data_60abfb415d40b86aa912d73c501a86c2
#
_entry.id   60abfb415d40b86aa912d73c501a86c2
#
_cell.length_a   1.000
_cell.length_b   1.000
_cell.length_c   1.000
_cell.angle_alpha   90.00
_cell.angle_beta   90.00
_cell.angle_gamma   90.00
#
_symmetry.space_group_name_H-M   'P 1'
#
loop_
_entity.id
_entity.type
_entity.pdbx_description
1 polymer ?
#
loop_
_entity_poly.entity_id
_entity_poly.type
_entity_poly.pdbx_seq_one_letter_code
_entity_poly.pdbx_strand_id
1 'polypeptide(L)'
;PRTGQGIWLGRTMTRRLAMLAPTLDIVEVGRSESVRRLARVVARDPDEEGASVWREAWPRYAWAAASCVVITLAATPLRDLFDLANIVMLFLLGTVLVALKFGRGPSALAAVLNVAAFDFFFVPPRLSFAVSDVQYLMTFAVMLVVGLITGQLTAGLRFEARISSSRERRSQSLFELTRELSAALVSSQVAELGAAAVQRDFNGEARVLVTDAHDELLIPPEVPVGFDASVADWAFRNAQPAGLATSTLAAQPWHYVPLKAPMRVRGVLALCPAQPRWLLIPEQMQQLDTLARQIAIALERVHYVEIAQQAVVEMESERLRNALLAAISHDVRTPLTALIGLAESLKQSQPPLTADQAGMAQALVEQARELNALVNNLLEMARLQSGAVNLRMDWQ
;
A
#
# COMPACT_ATOMS: atom_id res chain seq x y z
N PRO A 1 -6.32 -6.68 38.54
CA PRO A 1 -6.44 -5.24 38.54
C PRO A 1 -5.76 -4.64 39.76
N ARG A 2 -4.47 -4.35 39.66
CA ARG A 2 -3.76 -3.48 40.61
C ARG A 2 -3.01 -2.46 39.81
N THR A 3 -3.57 -1.26 39.82
CA THR A 3 -2.99 -0.01 39.35
C THR A 3 -1.79 0.36 40.22
N GLY A 4 -0.66 0.61 39.58
CA GLY A 4 0.40 1.49 40.06
C GLY A 4 1.13 1.06 41.30
N GLN A 5 2.27 0.38 41.12
CA GLN A 5 3.48 0.57 41.93
C GLN A 5 4.58 -0.39 41.43
N GLY A 6 5.78 0.13 41.18
CA GLY A 6 6.99 -0.67 41.18
C GLY A 6 7.68 -0.90 39.85
N ILE A 7 8.10 0.15 39.16
CA ILE A 7 9.28 0.08 38.27
C ILE A 7 10.51 0.34 39.15
N TRP A 8 10.84 -0.66 39.97
CA TRP A 8 12.19 -0.81 40.56
C TRP A 8 12.37 -2.24 41.04
N LEU A 9 13.37 -2.93 40.43
CA LEU A 9 13.89 -4.23 40.88
C LEU A 9 12.86 -5.38 41.01
N GLY A 10 12.34 -5.87 39.89
CA GLY A 10 11.57 -7.11 39.90
C GLY A 10 11.67 -7.81 38.55
N ARG A 11 12.35 -8.94 38.49
CA ARG A 11 12.17 -9.94 37.44
C ARG A 11 10.68 -10.08 37.20
N THR A 12 10.21 -9.72 35.97
CA THR A 12 8.80 -9.78 35.60
C THR A 12 8.22 -11.15 35.98
N MET A 13 6.98 -11.18 36.45
CA MET A 13 6.30 -12.39 36.93
C MET A 13 6.32 -13.51 35.86
N THR A 14 6.24 -13.14 34.59
CA THR A 14 6.42 -13.97 33.40
C THR A 14 7.78 -14.69 33.39
N ARG A 15 8.86 -14.01 33.73
CA ARG A 15 10.20 -14.58 33.75
C ARG A 15 10.40 -15.53 34.94
N ARG A 16 9.72 -15.31 36.07
CA ARG A 16 9.68 -16.22 37.19
C ARG A 16 8.86 -17.49 36.89
N LEU A 17 7.71 -17.34 36.24
CA LEU A 17 6.89 -18.46 35.80
C LEU A 17 7.60 -19.32 34.75
N ALA A 18 8.30 -18.69 33.77
CA ALA A 18 9.08 -19.41 32.77
C ALA A 18 10.24 -20.21 33.36
N MET A 19 10.83 -19.77 34.50
CA MET A 19 11.86 -20.52 35.21
C MET A 19 11.30 -21.66 36.06
N LEU A 20 10.07 -21.54 36.57
CA LEU A 20 9.43 -22.54 37.43
C LEU A 20 8.71 -23.63 36.65
N ALA A 21 8.31 -23.37 35.43
CA ALA A 21 7.62 -24.31 34.57
C ALA A 21 8.07 -24.17 33.10
N PRO A 22 9.24 -24.74 32.72
CA PRO A 22 9.82 -24.60 31.38
C PRO A 22 9.03 -25.29 30.26
N THR A 23 8.03 -26.11 30.63
CA THR A 23 7.15 -26.81 29.67
C THR A 23 5.82 -26.12 29.40
N LEU A 24 5.58 -24.93 29.99
CA LEU A 24 4.36 -24.14 29.75
C LEU A 24 4.64 -22.99 28.80
N ASP A 25 3.88 -22.92 27.71
CA ASP A 25 3.84 -21.78 26.85
C ASP A 25 3.12 -20.60 27.54
N ILE A 26 3.88 -19.56 27.88
CA ILE A 26 3.35 -18.39 28.58
C ILE A 26 2.98 -17.35 27.53
N VAL A 27 1.68 -17.19 27.26
CA VAL A 27 1.15 -16.15 26.38
C VAL A 27 0.76 -14.93 27.23
N GLU A 28 1.49 -13.84 27.08
CA GLU A 28 1.17 -12.57 27.73
C GLU A 28 0.16 -11.78 26.86
N VAL A 29 -1.12 -11.79 27.23
CA VAL A 29 -2.16 -11.05 26.54
C VAL A 29 -2.17 -9.60 27.05
N GLY A 30 -1.52 -8.69 26.31
CA GLY A 30 -1.55 -7.26 26.56
C GLY A 30 -2.86 -6.61 26.07
N ARG A 31 -3.47 -5.71 26.86
CA ARG A 31 -4.55 -4.84 26.35
C ARG A 31 -3.98 -3.86 25.31
N SER A 32 -4.81 -3.44 24.35
CA SER A 32 -4.44 -2.52 23.26
C SER A 32 -3.78 -1.20 23.72
N GLU A 33 -4.04 -0.76 24.93
CA GLU A 33 -3.35 0.39 25.55
C GLU A 33 -1.90 0.09 25.96
N SER A 34 -1.58 -1.15 26.33
CA SER A 34 -0.21 -1.55 26.65
C SER A 34 0.66 -1.67 25.40
N VAL A 35 0.09 -2.06 24.26
CA VAL A 35 0.77 -2.06 22.96
C VAL A 35 1.14 -0.63 22.55
N ARG A 36 0.25 0.36 22.77
CA ARG A 36 0.57 1.79 22.53
C ARG A 36 1.68 2.31 23.45
N ARG A 37 1.77 1.83 24.69
CA ARG A 37 2.87 2.19 25.62
C ARG A 37 4.17 1.50 25.23
N LEU A 38 4.14 0.21 24.86
CA LEU A 38 5.30 -0.54 24.39
C LEU A 38 5.82 0.02 23.07
N ALA A 39 4.96 0.36 22.12
CA ALA A 39 5.35 1.05 20.89
C ALA A 39 6.01 2.42 21.16
N ARG A 40 5.56 3.13 22.20
CA ARG A 40 6.16 4.39 22.64
C ARG A 40 7.50 4.20 23.37
N VAL A 41 7.68 3.09 24.08
CA VAL A 41 8.91 2.73 24.81
C VAL A 41 9.94 2.11 23.87
N VAL A 42 9.52 1.26 22.93
CA VAL A 42 10.40 0.66 21.90
C VAL A 42 10.80 1.68 20.82
N ALA A 43 9.95 2.70 20.57
CA ALA A 43 10.31 3.84 19.72
C ALA A 43 11.30 4.81 20.37
N ARG A 44 11.69 4.56 21.62
CA ARG A 44 12.65 5.37 22.35
C ARG A 44 13.74 4.44 22.85
N ASP A 45 14.80 4.33 22.07
CA ASP A 45 16.08 3.83 22.55
C ASP A 45 16.73 4.96 23.35
N PRO A 46 16.83 4.87 24.70
CA PRO A 46 17.23 6.00 25.54
C PRO A 46 18.69 6.41 25.35
N ASP A 47 19.53 5.49 24.85
CA ASP A 47 20.98 5.68 24.81
C ASP A 47 21.51 6.27 23.50
N GLU A 48 20.80 6.12 22.38
CA GLU A 48 21.19 6.74 21.11
C GLU A 48 20.51 8.11 20.84
N GLU A 49 19.28 8.33 21.31
CA GLU A 49 18.57 9.60 21.07
C GLU A 49 19.00 10.72 22.03
N GLY A 50 19.44 10.41 23.22
CA GLY A 50 19.87 11.44 24.19
C GLY A 50 21.05 12.27 23.67
N ALA A 51 22.07 11.63 23.15
CA ALA A 51 23.27 12.29 22.65
C ALA A 51 23.08 12.97 21.29
N SER A 52 22.25 12.40 20.39
CA SER A 52 21.97 12.96 19.07
C SER A 52 21.01 14.14 19.13
N VAL A 53 19.98 14.10 19.97
CA VAL A 53 19.01 15.19 20.16
C VAL A 53 19.67 16.45 20.74
N TRP A 54 20.58 16.30 21.72
CA TRP A 54 21.35 17.42 22.25
C TRP A 54 22.33 18.01 21.23
N ARG A 55 22.95 17.17 20.43
CA ARG A 55 23.92 17.60 19.42
C ARG A 55 23.26 18.36 18.25
N GLU A 56 22.02 17.97 17.89
CA GLU A 56 21.21 18.68 16.89
C GLU A 56 20.49 19.91 17.46
N ALA A 57 20.17 19.90 18.76
CA ALA A 57 19.48 21.01 19.40
C ALA A 57 20.42 22.18 19.76
N TRP A 58 21.66 21.90 20.11
CA TRP A 58 22.69 22.90 20.51
C TRP A 58 22.80 24.09 19.55
N PRO A 59 22.92 23.94 18.23
CA PRO A 59 23.06 25.10 17.35
C PRO A 59 21.85 26.03 17.38
N ARG A 60 20.66 25.51 17.62
CA ARG A 60 19.42 26.31 17.69
C ARG A 60 19.40 27.19 18.93
N TYR A 61 19.88 26.69 20.06
CA TYR A 61 20.03 27.47 21.29
C TYR A 61 21.18 28.48 21.19
N ALA A 62 22.28 28.11 20.55
CA ALA A 62 23.37 29.03 20.26
C ALA A 62 22.93 30.20 19.36
N TRP A 63 22.14 29.94 18.33
CA TRP A 63 21.55 30.99 17.50
C TRP A 63 20.58 31.90 18.28
N ALA A 64 19.79 31.34 19.22
CA ALA A 64 18.93 32.14 20.09
C ALA A 64 19.74 33.09 20.99
N ALA A 65 20.83 32.62 21.56
CA ALA A 65 21.77 33.47 22.34
C ALA A 65 22.46 34.50 21.45
N ALA A 66 22.94 34.11 20.28
CA ALA A 66 23.59 35.03 19.35
C ALA A 66 22.64 36.13 18.87
N SER A 67 21.36 35.81 18.64
CA SER A 67 20.36 36.82 18.28
C SER A 67 20.13 37.86 19.39
N CYS A 68 20.15 37.44 20.66
CA CYS A 68 20.07 38.35 21.79
C CYS A 68 21.25 39.32 21.81
N VAL A 69 22.49 38.82 21.58
CA VAL A 69 23.68 39.66 21.49
C VAL A 69 23.58 40.65 20.33
N VAL A 70 23.16 40.21 19.16
CA VAL A 70 22.99 41.07 17.99
C VAL A 70 21.95 42.18 18.24
N ILE A 71 20.82 41.84 18.86
CA ILE A 71 19.76 42.82 19.18
C ILE A 71 20.31 43.83 20.21
N THR A 72 20.99 43.39 21.23
CA THR A 72 21.61 44.27 22.25
C THR A 72 22.63 45.24 21.63
N LEU A 73 23.50 44.74 20.75
CA LEU A 73 24.46 45.57 20.04
C LEU A 73 23.78 46.57 19.09
N ALA A 74 22.74 46.14 18.37
CA ALA A 74 21.96 47.00 17.49
C ALA A 74 21.17 48.07 18.25
N ALA A 75 20.65 47.75 19.42
CA ALA A 75 19.90 48.66 20.26
C ALA A 75 20.80 49.71 20.99
N THR A 76 22.08 49.39 21.21
CA THR A 76 23.00 50.28 21.96
C THR A 76 23.13 51.66 21.33
N PRO A 77 23.37 51.85 20.03
CA PRO A 77 23.47 53.19 19.42
C PRO A 77 22.13 53.92 19.32
N LEU A 78 20.99 53.16 19.37
CA LEU A 78 19.64 53.71 19.25
C LEU A 78 19.10 54.28 20.59
N ARG A 79 19.76 54.01 21.72
CA ARG A 79 19.29 54.39 23.05
C ARG A 79 19.24 55.90 23.27
N ASP A 80 20.10 56.65 22.56
CA ASP A 80 20.16 58.12 22.70
C ASP A 80 19.18 58.81 21.71
N LEU A 81 18.57 58.06 20.80
CA LEU A 81 17.62 58.53 19.82
C LEU A 81 16.17 58.07 20.09
N PHE A 82 16.01 56.97 20.80
CA PHE A 82 14.71 56.37 21.06
C PHE A 82 14.40 56.16 22.54
N ASP A 83 13.14 56.25 22.89
CA ASP A 83 12.66 55.95 24.26
C ASP A 83 12.79 54.43 24.54
N LEU A 84 12.92 54.11 25.85
CA LEU A 84 13.01 52.75 26.34
C LEU A 84 11.88 51.84 25.77
N ALA A 85 10.68 52.39 25.58
CA ALA A 85 9.55 51.64 25.02
C ALA A 85 9.83 51.12 23.60
N ASN A 86 10.49 51.89 22.75
CA ASN A 86 10.87 51.51 21.41
C ASN A 86 11.94 50.41 21.40
N ILE A 87 12.87 50.47 22.36
CA ILE A 87 13.92 49.46 22.53
C ILE A 87 13.27 48.12 22.97
N VAL A 88 12.30 48.13 23.89
CA VAL A 88 11.51 46.94 24.27
C VAL A 88 10.86 46.27 23.04
N MET A 89 10.29 47.06 22.13
CA MET A 89 9.68 46.52 20.92
C MET A 89 10.70 45.81 20.02
N LEU A 90 11.93 46.31 19.95
CA LEU A 90 13.04 45.67 19.22
C LEU A 90 13.39 44.29 19.81
N PHE A 91 13.52 44.20 21.14
CA PHE A 91 13.72 42.92 21.83
C PHE A 91 12.56 41.94 21.67
N LEU A 92 11.31 42.42 21.70
CA LEU A 92 10.13 41.60 21.42
C LEU A 92 10.18 41.06 19.98
N LEU A 93 10.48 41.95 19.00
CA LEU A 93 10.60 41.55 17.60
C LEU A 93 11.64 40.42 17.43
N GLY A 94 12.81 40.57 18.10
CA GLY A 94 13.85 39.55 18.10
C GLY A 94 13.38 38.21 18.67
N THR A 95 12.65 38.24 19.79
CA THR A 95 12.08 37.04 20.39
C THR A 95 11.09 36.36 19.42
N VAL A 96 10.24 37.13 18.72
CA VAL A 96 9.32 36.62 17.70
C VAL A 96 10.06 35.99 16.53
N LEU A 97 11.12 36.61 16.02
CA LEU A 97 11.93 36.06 14.93
C LEU A 97 12.61 34.72 15.31
N VAL A 98 13.14 34.65 16.55
CA VAL A 98 13.69 33.39 17.08
C VAL A 98 12.59 32.31 17.19
N ALA A 99 11.41 32.67 17.69
CA ALA A 99 10.27 31.76 17.77
C ALA A 99 9.87 31.22 16.40
N LEU A 100 9.77 32.11 15.40
CA LEU A 100 9.45 31.75 14.03
C LEU A 100 10.48 30.83 13.37
N LYS A 101 11.76 30.92 13.73
CA LYS A 101 12.81 30.13 13.07
C LYS A 101 13.17 28.85 13.84
N PHE A 102 13.25 28.90 15.17
CA PHE A 102 13.83 27.82 15.98
C PHE A 102 12.82 27.07 16.87
N GLY A 103 11.61 27.62 17.04
CA GLY A 103 10.53 26.98 17.78
C GLY A 103 10.56 27.24 19.30
N ARG A 104 9.82 26.40 20.07
CA ARG A 104 9.43 26.65 21.46
C ARG A 104 10.62 26.77 22.46
N GLY A 105 11.57 25.83 22.43
CA GLY A 105 12.67 25.81 23.40
C GLY A 105 13.60 27.01 23.25
N PRO A 106 14.20 27.23 22.06
CA PRO A 106 15.06 28.38 21.81
C PRO A 106 14.37 29.73 21.99
N SER A 107 13.08 29.86 21.68
CA SER A 107 12.36 31.12 21.90
C SER A 107 12.13 31.46 23.39
N ALA A 108 11.88 30.45 24.21
CA ALA A 108 11.79 30.63 25.65
C ALA A 108 13.13 31.11 26.26
N LEU A 109 14.23 30.50 25.80
CA LEU A 109 15.57 30.97 26.19
C LEU A 109 15.81 32.40 25.70
N ALA A 110 15.49 32.71 24.44
CA ALA A 110 15.63 34.06 23.90
C ALA A 110 14.79 35.09 24.68
N ALA A 111 13.57 34.76 25.08
CA ALA A 111 12.72 35.64 25.87
C ALA A 111 13.39 35.99 27.23
N VAL A 112 13.89 34.97 27.92
CA VAL A 112 14.61 35.18 29.20
C VAL A 112 15.88 35.98 29.01
N LEU A 113 16.70 35.64 28.01
CA LEU A 113 17.95 36.39 27.73
C LEU A 113 17.68 37.83 27.30
N ASN A 114 16.67 38.08 26.50
CA ASN A 114 16.27 39.40 26.05
C ASN A 114 15.80 40.28 27.20
N VAL A 115 15.00 39.73 28.14
CA VAL A 115 14.59 40.43 29.35
C VAL A 115 15.81 40.78 30.20
N ALA A 116 16.68 39.80 30.45
CA ALA A 116 17.91 40.02 31.23
C ALA A 116 18.85 41.06 30.59
N ALA A 117 19.01 40.98 29.24
CA ALA A 117 19.85 41.93 28.52
C ALA A 117 19.28 43.35 28.50
N PHE A 118 17.95 43.46 28.36
CA PHE A 118 17.25 44.73 28.42
C PHE A 118 17.41 45.37 29.81
N ASP A 119 17.20 44.64 30.92
CA ASP A 119 17.36 45.08 32.27
C ASP A 119 18.80 45.57 32.51
N PHE A 120 19.79 44.74 32.19
CA PHE A 120 21.18 45.02 32.50
C PHE A 120 21.78 46.20 31.71
N PHE A 121 21.47 46.35 30.42
CA PHE A 121 22.11 47.35 29.55
C PHE A 121 21.31 48.64 29.38
N PHE A 122 19.97 48.62 29.56
CA PHE A 122 19.13 49.77 29.21
C PHE A 122 18.40 50.37 30.39
N VAL A 123 18.05 49.61 31.44
CA VAL A 123 17.32 50.11 32.59
C VAL A 123 18.28 50.78 33.62
N PRO A 124 17.98 51.99 34.12
CA PRO A 124 18.76 52.63 35.20
C PRO A 124 18.50 51.97 36.59
N PRO A 125 19.53 51.74 37.43
CA PRO A 125 20.95 51.97 37.24
C PRO A 125 21.59 50.92 36.34
N ARG A 126 22.24 51.34 35.24
CA ARG A 126 22.84 50.44 34.23
C ARG A 126 23.92 49.55 34.78
N LEU A 127 24.15 48.39 34.14
CA LEU A 127 25.13 47.36 34.53
C LEU A 127 24.83 46.78 35.93
N SER A 128 23.57 46.83 36.36
CA SER A 128 23.06 46.28 37.62
C SER A 128 21.72 45.65 37.38
N PHE A 129 21.42 44.55 38.06
CA PHE A 129 20.09 43.91 38.06
C PHE A 129 19.18 44.53 39.17
N ALA A 130 19.45 45.74 39.65
CA ALA A 130 18.64 46.42 40.64
C ALA A 130 17.50 47.19 39.97
N VAL A 131 16.31 46.63 40.01
CA VAL A 131 15.08 47.28 39.49
C VAL A 131 14.65 48.37 40.46
N SER A 132 14.83 49.62 40.08
CA SER A 132 14.48 50.78 40.94
C SER A 132 13.00 51.21 40.83
N ASP A 133 12.29 50.79 39.77
CA ASP A 133 10.91 51.18 39.50
C ASP A 133 10.02 50.00 39.16
N VAL A 134 8.83 49.94 39.78
CA VAL A 134 7.86 48.89 39.56
C VAL A 134 7.34 48.82 38.08
N GLN A 135 7.42 49.94 37.36
CA GLN A 135 7.04 50.02 35.96
C GLN A 135 7.87 49.06 35.07
N TYR A 136 9.18 48.91 35.35
CA TYR A 136 10.04 48.00 34.60
C TYR A 136 9.72 46.55 34.88
N LEU A 137 9.29 46.21 36.10
CA LEU A 137 8.88 44.84 36.44
C LEU A 137 7.67 44.40 35.60
N MET A 138 6.70 45.32 35.37
CA MET A 138 5.56 45.11 34.52
C MET A 138 6.00 44.87 33.06
N THR A 139 6.92 45.67 32.56
CA THR A 139 7.50 45.53 31.21
C THR A 139 8.18 44.17 31.02
N PHE A 140 8.96 43.71 32.00
CA PHE A 140 9.63 42.42 31.98
C PHE A 140 8.60 41.27 31.97
N ALA A 141 7.59 41.36 32.78
CA ALA A 141 6.51 40.35 32.80
C ALA A 141 5.78 40.28 31.46
N VAL A 142 5.44 41.42 30.87
CA VAL A 142 4.81 41.47 29.54
C VAL A 142 5.74 40.90 28.45
N MET A 143 7.03 41.29 28.41
CA MET A 143 8.02 40.74 27.46
C MET A 143 8.13 39.22 27.57
N LEU A 144 8.22 38.69 28.78
CA LEU A 144 8.33 37.25 29.00
C LEU A 144 7.05 36.52 28.56
N VAL A 145 5.89 37.02 29.00
CA VAL A 145 4.58 36.41 28.63
C VAL A 145 4.37 36.45 27.14
N VAL A 146 4.59 37.56 26.46
CA VAL A 146 4.44 37.66 25.00
C VAL A 146 5.42 36.74 24.28
N GLY A 147 6.68 36.67 24.74
CA GLY A 147 7.68 35.78 24.18
C GLY A 147 7.31 34.31 24.33
N LEU A 148 6.81 33.88 25.47
CA LEU A 148 6.35 32.51 25.74
C LEU A 148 5.10 32.18 24.94
N ILE A 149 4.09 33.05 24.89
CA ILE A 149 2.86 32.85 24.09
C ILE A 149 3.20 32.70 22.62
N THR A 150 4.04 33.61 22.08
CA THR A 150 4.45 33.56 20.67
C THR A 150 5.20 32.29 20.36
N GLY A 151 6.11 31.83 21.23
CA GLY A 151 6.83 30.57 21.10
C GLY A 151 5.91 29.36 21.10
N GLN A 152 4.89 29.37 21.98
CA GLN A 152 3.89 28.32 22.08
C GLN A 152 3.00 28.25 20.83
N LEU A 153 2.49 29.40 20.37
CA LEU A 153 1.64 29.52 19.19
C LEU A 153 2.38 29.07 17.92
N THR A 154 3.61 29.55 17.74
CA THR A 154 4.44 29.17 16.58
C THR A 154 4.77 27.69 16.56
N ALA A 155 5.00 27.06 17.71
CA ALA A 155 5.23 25.62 17.82
C ALA A 155 3.97 24.83 17.44
N GLY A 156 2.80 25.29 17.88
CA GLY A 156 1.51 24.70 17.52
C GLY A 156 1.26 24.72 16.01
N LEU A 157 1.40 25.90 15.39
CA LEU A 157 1.21 26.06 13.94
C LEU A 157 2.18 25.19 13.11
N ARG A 158 3.42 25.06 13.54
CA ARG A 158 4.40 24.18 12.87
C ARG A 158 4.06 22.71 13.03
N PHE A 159 3.55 22.31 14.17
CA PHE A 159 3.09 20.94 14.41
C PHE A 159 1.91 20.60 13.49
N GLU A 160 0.91 21.48 13.41
CA GLU A 160 -0.22 21.31 12.49
C GLU A 160 0.23 21.28 11.01
N ALA A 161 1.11 22.19 10.60
CA ALA A 161 1.63 22.21 9.25
C ALA A 161 2.38 20.90 8.88
N ARG A 162 3.15 20.32 9.82
CA ARG A 162 3.81 19.04 9.61
C ARG A 162 2.83 17.88 9.49
N ILE A 163 1.79 17.85 10.33
CA ILE A 163 0.75 16.81 10.25
C ILE A 163 0.00 16.94 8.93
N SER A 164 -0.38 18.15 8.54
CA SER A 164 -1.07 18.40 7.27
C SER A 164 -0.23 17.95 6.08
N SER A 165 1.05 18.34 6.03
CA SER A 165 1.95 17.93 4.94
C SER A 165 2.20 16.43 4.89
N SER A 166 2.24 15.74 6.03
CA SER A 166 2.39 14.29 6.05
C SER A 166 1.11 13.57 5.56
N ARG A 167 -0.06 14.10 5.90
CA ARG A 167 -1.35 13.57 5.39
C ARG A 167 -1.47 13.79 3.88
N GLU A 168 -1.09 14.97 3.40
CA GLU A 168 -1.12 15.31 1.98
C GLU A 168 -0.20 14.40 1.16
N ARG A 169 1.05 14.20 1.59
CA ARG A 169 1.99 13.28 0.94
C ARG A 169 1.45 11.84 0.89
N ARG A 170 0.84 11.37 1.98
CA ARG A 170 0.25 10.04 2.06
C ARG A 170 -0.94 9.90 1.10
N SER A 171 -1.80 10.93 1.04
CA SER A 171 -2.93 10.95 0.10
C SER A 171 -2.45 10.96 -1.35
N GLN A 172 -1.42 11.74 -1.64
CA GLN A 172 -0.83 11.84 -2.99
C GLN A 172 -0.18 10.52 -3.41
N SER A 173 0.58 9.87 -2.54
CA SER A 173 1.19 8.55 -2.81
C SER A 173 0.12 7.48 -3.12
N LEU A 174 -0.97 7.46 -2.35
CA LEU A 174 -2.09 6.55 -2.61
C LEU A 174 -2.80 6.85 -3.95
N PHE A 175 -2.98 8.13 -4.27
CA PHE A 175 -3.59 8.53 -5.53
C PHE A 175 -2.73 8.15 -6.74
N GLU A 176 -1.41 8.39 -6.66
CA GLU A 176 -0.46 8.01 -7.70
C GLU A 176 -0.46 6.49 -7.91
N LEU A 177 -0.35 5.71 -6.82
CA LEU A 177 -0.42 4.25 -6.90
C LEU A 177 -1.74 3.77 -7.52
N THR A 178 -2.88 4.31 -7.09
CA THR A 178 -4.19 3.92 -7.64
C THR A 178 -4.27 4.22 -9.14
N ARG A 179 -3.72 5.36 -9.58
CA ARG A 179 -3.66 5.72 -10.99
C ARG A 179 -2.76 4.76 -11.79
N GLU A 180 -1.57 4.46 -11.28
CA GLU A 180 -0.63 3.53 -11.92
C GLU A 180 -1.24 2.11 -12.00
N LEU A 181 -1.79 1.62 -10.90
CA LEU A 181 -2.45 0.31 -10.85
C LEU A 181 -3.67 0.25 -11.79
N SER A 182 -4.39 1.36 -11.98
CA SER A 182 -5.53 1.41 -12.89
C SER A 182 -5.14 1.25 -14.36
N ALA A 183 -3.93 1.64 -14.73
CA ALA A 183 -3.39 1.50 -16.08
C ALA A 183 -2.77 0.13 -16.36
N ALA A 184 -2.48 -0.66 -15.32
CA ALA A 184 -1.87 -1.98 -15.47
C ALA A 184 -2.84 -2.97 -16.14
N LEU A 185 -2.34 -3.71 -17.13
CA LEU A 185 -3.11 -4.65 -17.93
C LEU A 185 -2.82 -6.13 -17.58
N VAL A 186 -1.69 -6.39 -16.93
CA VAL A 186 -1.25 -7.75 -16.56
C VAL A 186 -0.85 -7.82 -15.08
N SER A 187 -0.99 -8.99 -14.49
CA SER A 187 -0.73 -9.22 -13.06
C SER A 187 0.72 -8.93 -12.66
N SER A 188 1.69 -9.16 -13.55
CA SER A 188 3.11 -8.84 -13.31
C SER A 188 3.36 -7.33 -13.15
N GLN A 189 2.72 -6.50 -13.98
CA GLN A 189 2.82 -5.04 -13.86
C GLN A 189 2.24 -4.54 -12.53
N VAL A 190 1.08 -5.09 -12.11
CA VAL A 190 0.50 -4.77 -10.80
C VAL A 190 1.45 -5.13 -9.67
N ALA A 191 2.10 -6.30 -9.76
CA ALA A 191 3.06 -6.77 -8.76
C ALA A 191 4.30 -5.85 -8.67
N GLU A 192 4.86 -5.43 -9.80
CA GLU A 192 6.01 -4.53 -9.86
C GLU A 192 5.68 -3.14 -9.31
N LEU A 193 4.58 -2.53 -9.78
CA LEU A 193 4.13 -1.21 -9.32
C LEU A 193 3.81 -1.22 -7.82
N GLY A 194 3.11 -2.26 -7.36
CA GLY A 194 2.77 -2.44 -5.96
C GLY A 194 4.01 -2.59 -5.07
N ALA A 195 4.97 -3.44 -5.48
CA ALA A 195 6.23 -3.62 -4.77
C ALA A 195 7.03 -2.31 -4.71
N ALA A 196 7.16 -1.59 -5.83
CA ALA A 196 7.88 -0.32 -5.91
C ALA A 196 7.27 0.76 -5.00
N ALA A 197 5.94 0.85 -4.92
CA ALA A 197 5.24 1.77 -4.04
C ALA A 197 5.52 1.46 -2.56
N VAL A 198 5.44 0.18 -2.17
CA VAL A 198 5.72 -0.25 -0.80
C VAL A 198 7.19 -0.05 -0.43
N GLN A 199 8.13 -0.34 -1.35
CA GLN A 199 9.56 -0.06 -1.15
C GLN A 199 9.85 1.41 -0.88
N ARG A 200 9.21 2.31 -1.64
CA ARG A 200 9.34 3.76 -1.51
C ARG A 200 8.82 4.26 -0.16
N ASP A 201 7.64 3.78 0.25
CA ASP A 201 6.96 4.24 1.45
C ASP A 201 7.61 3.71 2.75
N PHE A 202 8.14 2.48 2.71
CA PHE A 202 8.74 1.80 3.88
C PHE A 202 10.27 1.74 3.85
N ASN A 203 10.89 2.35 2.82
CA ASN A 203 12.35 2.39 2.64
C ASN A 203 13.00 1.02 2.89
N GLY A 204 12.41 -0.04 2.35
CA GLY A 204 12.81 -1.43 2.55
C GLY A 204 12.71 -2.25 1.28
N GLU A 205 12.91 -3.54 1.37
CA GLU A 205 12.70 -4.46 0.26
C GLU A 205 11.26 -4.99 0.31
N ALA A 206 10.53 -4.91 -0.82
CA ALA A 206 9.19 -5.45 -0.93
C ALA A 206 9.05 -6.31 -2.19
N ARG A 207 8.22 -7.34 -2.10
CA ARG A 207 7.85 -8.23 -3.20
C ARG A 207 6.35 -8.50 -3.15
N VAL A 208 5.74 -8.51 -4.31
CA VAL A 208 4.35 -8.94 -4.49
C VAL A 208 4.36 -10.27 -5.20
N LEU A 209 3.88 -11.29 -4.52
CA LEU A 209 3.70 -12.63 -5.05
C LEU A 209 2.27 -12.75 -5.56
N VAL A 210 2.11 -13.18 -6.80
CA VAL A 210 0.82 -13.38 -7.46
C VAL A 210 0.48 -14.86 -7.56
N THR A 211 -0.79 -15.18 -7.83
CA THR A 211 -1.22 -16.55 -8.07
C THR A 211 -1.12 -16.91 -9.56
N ASP A 212 -0.98 -18.19 -9.84
CA ASP A 212 -1.07 -18.77 -11.19
C ASP A 212 -2.55 -18.99 -11.60
N ALA A 213 -2.73 -19.63 -12.76
CA ALA A 213 -4.06 -20.00 -13.27
C ALA A 213 -4.80 -21.05 -12.40
N HIS A 214 -4.10 -21.76 -11.51
CA HIS A 214 -4.64 -22.77 -10.60
C HIS A 214 -4.87 -22.22 -9.20
N ASP A 215 -4.75 -20.89 -9.00
CA ASP A 215 -4.81 -20.20 -7.71
C ASP A 215 -3.70 -20.65 -6.71
N GLU A 216 -2.55 -21.12 -7.22
CA GLU A 216 -1.37 -21.40 -6.41
C GLU A 216 -0.40 -20.21 -6.41
N LEU A 217 0.27 -19.97 -5.27
CA LEU A 217 1.18 -18.83 -5.14
C LEU A 217 2.45 -19.06 -5.96
N LEU A 218 2.73 -18.16 -6.91
CA LEU A 218 3.96 -18.19 -7.71
C LEU A 218 5.13 -17.66 -6.89
N ILE A 219 6.08 -18.54 -6.57
CA ILE A 219 7.30 -18.18 -5.89
C ILE A 219 8.42 -18.02 -6.93
N PRO A 220 9.03 -16.83 -7.05
CA PRO A 220 10.11 -16.61 -7.99
C PRO A 220 11.34 -17.47 -7.62
N PRO A 221 12.13 -17.92 -8.61
CA PRO A 221 13.32 -18.74 -8.36
C PRO A 221 14.42 -17.99 -7.59
N GLU A 222 14.48 -16.68 -7.75
CA GLU A 222 15.40 -15.82 -7.00
C GLU A 222 14.66 -15.17 -5.83
N VAL A 223 14.92 -15.68 -4.63
CA VAL A 223 14.35 -15.14 -3.39
C VAL A 223 15.40 -14.31 -2.64
N PRO A 224 15.01 -13.16 -2.05
CA PRO A 224 15.89 -12.36 -1.25
C PRO A 224 16.37 -13.07 0.03
N VAL A 225 17.46 -12.58 0.62
CA VAL A 225 18.02 -13.13 1.85
C VAL A 225 16.99 -13.06 2.99
N GLY A 226 16.77 -14.19 3.67
CA GLY A 226 15.83 -14.29 4.77
C GLY A 226 14.35 -14.37 4.37
N PHE A 227 14.04 -14.40 3.09
CA PHE A 227 12.69 -14.69 2.60
C PHE A 227 12.36 -16.16 2.79
N ASP A 228 11.17 -16.47 3.29
CA ASP A 228 10.69 -17.83 3.51
C ASP A 228 9.39 -18.07 2.74
N ALA A 229 9.48 -18.91 1.70
CA ALA A 229 8.36 -19.24 0.83
C ALA A 229 7.23 -19.99 1.58
N SER A 230 7.56 -20.76 2.59
CA SER A 230 6.58 -21.51 3.39
C SER A 230 5.73 -20.59 4.24
N VAL A 231 6.31 -19.50 4.75
CA VAL A 231 5.58 -18.46 5.50
C VAL A 231 4.68 -17.63 4.58
N ALA A 232 5.15 -17.34 3.36
CA ALA A 232 4.33 -16.68 2.35
C ALA A 232 3.12 -17.54 1.96
N ASP A 233 3.31 -18.83 1.72
CA ASP A 233 2.23 -19.78 1.41
C ASP A 233 1.26 -19.92 2.60
N TRP A 234 1.78 -19.97 3.83
CA TRP A 234 0.94 -19.99 5.02
C TRP A 234 0.06 -18.73 5.12
N ALA A 235 0.63 -17.53 4.89
CA ALA A 235 -0.11 -16.28 4.92
C ALA A 235 -1.18 -16.23 3.82
N PHE A 236 -0.88 -16.77 2.65
CA PHE A 236 -1.81 -16.91 1.53
C PHE A 236 -3.00 -17.79 1.88
N ARG A 237 -2.73 -19.05 2.31
CA ARG A 237 -3.78 -20.06 2.59
C ARG A 237 -4.67 -19.71 3.78
N ASN A 238 -4.08 -19.13 4.83
CA ASN A 238 -4.84 -18.75 6.03
C ASN A 238 -5.46 -17.36 5.94
N ALA A 239 -5.15 -16.59 4.90
CA ALA A 239 -5.58 -15.21 4.75
C ALA A 239 -5.25 -14.36 6.00
N GLN A 240 -4.11 -14.60 6.64
CA GLN A 240 -3.67 -13.88 7.84
C GLN A 240 -2.23 -13.39 7.68
N PRO A 241 -1.87 -12.22 8.22
CA PRO A 241 -0.49 -11.76 8.21
C PRO A 241 0.40 -12.67 9.05
N ALA A 242 1.64 -12.89 8.58
CA ALA A 242 2.65 -13.71 9.25
C ALA A 242 4.03 -13.05 9.20
N GLY A 243 4.97 -13.52 10.02
CA GLY A 243 6.34 -13.02 10.07
C GLY A 243 6.51 -11.82 11.00
N LEU A 244 7.42 -10.92 10.65
CA LEU A 244 7.84 -9.79 11.46
C LEU A 244 6.66 -8.97 12.00
N ALA A 245 6.69 -8.62 13.27
CA ALA A 245 5.67 -7.82 13.97
C ALA A 245 4.25 -8.42 13.97
N THR A 246 4.11 -9.74 13.75
CA THR A 246 2.84 -10.46 13.88
C THR A 246 2.87 -11.42 15.07
N SER A 247 1.73 -12.03 15.41
CA SER A 247 1.64 -13.12 16.40
C SER A 247 2.08 -14.47 15.83
N THR A 248 2.24 -14.58 14.51
CA THR A 248 2.53 -15.82 13.80
C THR A 248 3.91 -15.75 13.16
N LEU A 249 4.83 -16.63 13.56
CA LEU A 249 6.20 -16.73 13.04
C LEU A 249 7.00 -15.41 13.15
N ALA A 250 6.86 -14.71 14.27
CA ALA A 250 7.43 -13.39 14.55
C ALA A 250 8.97 -13.28 14.45
N ALA A 251 9.69 -14.41 14.45
CA ALA A 251 11.15 -14.46 14.35
C ALA A 251 11.68 -14.23 12.92
N GLN A 252 10.82 -14.18 11.94
CA GLN A 252 11.17 -13.94 10.53
C GLN A 252 11.50 -12.46 10.27
N PRO A 253 12.49 -12.15 9.43
CA PRO A 253 12.83 -10.75 9.09
C PRO A 253 11.81 -10.09 8.15
N TRP A 254 11.01 -10.88 7.45
CA TRP A 254 9.99 -10.44 6.52
C TRP A 254 8.60 -10.40 7.16
N HIS A 255 7.81 -9.41 6.80
CA HIS A 255 6.39 -9.30 7.11
C HIS A 255 5.57 -9.67 5.89
N TYR A 256 4.67 -10.64 6.02
CA TYR A 256 3.84 -11.18 4.94
C TYR A 256 2.39 -10.76 5.14
N VAL A 257 1.83 -10.03 4.18
CA VAL A 257 0.44 -9.56 4.20
C VAL A 257 -0.32 -10.21 3.06
N PRO A 258 -1.38 -10.99 3.33
CA PRO A 258 -2.21 -11.55 2.26
C PRO A 258 -2.96 -10.43 1.52
N LEU A 259 -2.93 -10.46 0.20
CA LEU A 259 -3.62 -9.52 -0.68
C LEU A 259 -5.09 -9.93 -0.82
N LYS A 260 -5.90 -9.46 0.14
CA LYS A 260 -7.33 -9.79 0.23
C LYS A 260 -8.13 -8.91 -0.70
N ALA A 261 -8.59 -9.46 -1.80
CA ALA A 261 -9.58 -8.87 -2.67
C ALA A 261 -11.02 -9.25 -2.22
N PRO A 262 -12.08 -8.63 -2.74
CA PRO A 262 -13.45 -8.90 -2.34
C PRO A 262 -13.88 -10.36 -2.44
N MET A 263 -13.43 -11.09 -3.46
CA MET A 263 -13.84 -12.48 -3.68
C MET A 263 -12.88 -13.47 -3.03
N ARG A 264 -11.54 -13.24 -3.11
CA ARG A 264 -10.53 -14.14 -2.56
C ARG A 264 -9.18 -13.44 -2.34
N VAL A 265 -8.23 -14.18 -1.76
CA VAL A 265 -6.83 -13.73 -1.69
C VAL A 265 -6.19 -13.90 -3.07
N ARG A 266 -5.54 -12.85 -3.59
CA ARG A 266 -4.93 -12.81 -4.94
C ARG A 266 -3.42 -12.86 -4.93
N GLY A 267 -2.81 -13.02 -3.76
CA GLY A 267 -1.38 -13.08 -3.60
C GLY A 267 -0.92 -12.70 -2.20
N VAL A 268 0.37 -12.44 -2.05
CA VAL A 268 0.99 -12.03 -0.80
C VAL A 268 1.95 -10.86 -1.06
N LEU A 269 1.84 -9.84 -0.26
CA LEU A 269 2.83 -8.78 -0.16
C LEU A 269 3.83 -9.15 0.93
N ALA A 270 5.09 -9.32 0.56
CA ALA A 270 6.21 -9.53 1.48
C ALA A 270 7.02 -8.24 1.60
N LEU A 271 7.28 -7.79 2.83
CA LEU A 271 8.00 -6.56 3.15
C LEU A 271 9.10 -6.84 4.16
N CYS A 272 10.34 -6.47 3.84
CA CYS A 272 11.46 -6.36 4.77
C CYS A 272 11.77 -4.88 4.98
N PRO A 273 11.24 -4.22 6.02
CA PRO A 273 11.44 -2.79 6.22
C PRO A 273 12.88 -2.49 6.68
N ALA A 274 13.44 -1.34 6.28
CA ALA A 274 14.75 -0.90 6.75
C ALA A 274 14.81 -0.76 8.29
N GLN A 275 13.68 -0.44 8.90
CA GLN A 275 13.54 -0.33 10.35
C GLN A 275 12.33 -1.15 10.83
N PRO A 276 12.55 -2.29 11.50
CA PRO A 276 11.48 -3.16 11.99
C PRO A 276 10.43 -2.48 12.87
N ARG A 277 10.86 -1.45 13.62
CA ARG A 277 9.99 -0.65 14.49
C ARG A 277 8.85 0.08 13.77
N TRP A 278 8.96 0.32 12.46
CA TRP A 278 7.90 0.98 11.70
C TRP A 278 6.62 0.17 11.65
N LEU A 279 6.71 -1.15 11.60
CA LEU A 279 5.55 -2.04 11.62
C LEU A 279 4.85 -2.09 13.00
N LEU A 280 5.48 -1.56 14.06
CA LEU A 280 4.88 -1.43 15.38
C LEU A 280 4.07 -0.12 15.54
N ILE A 281 4.15 0.79 14.57
CA ILE A 281 3.42 2.06 14.56
C ILE A 281 2.06 1.82 13.89
N PRO A 282 0.93 2.02 14.61
CA PRO A 282 -0.41 1.73 14.07
C PRO A 282 -0.72 2.46 12.75
N GLU A 283 -0.26 3.69 12.61
CA GLU A 283 -0.47 4.52 11.42
C GLU A 283 0.28 3.95 10.19
N GLN A 284 1.47 3.38 10.39
CA GLN A 284 2.24 2.74 9.32
C GLN A 284 1.63 1.40 8.92
N MET A 285 1.19 0.60 9.90
CA MET A 285 0.49 -0.65 9.63
C MET A 285 -0.81 -0.41 8.85
N GLN A 286 -1.59 0.62 9.22
CA GLN A 286 -2.79 0.99 8.49
C GLN A 286 -2.49 1.44 7.06
N GLN A 287 -1.36 2.13 6.84
CA GLN A 287 -0.90 2.50 5.50
C GLN A 287 -0.55 1.25 4.68
N LEU A 288 0.19 0.30 5.26
CA LEU A 288 0.53 -0.97 4.61
C LEU A 288 -0.72 -1.76 4.22
N ASP A 289 -1.70 -1.87 5.12
CA ASP A 289 -2.98 -2.51 4.85
C ASP A 289 -3.74 -1.84 3.71
N THR A 290 -3.70 -0.50 3.64
CA THR A 290 -4.35 0.25 2.56
C THR A 290 -3.69 -0.02 1.21
N LEU A 291 -2.35 0.00 1.15
CA LEU A 291 -1.59 -0.33 -0.05
C LEU A 291 -1.86 -1.78 -0.49
N ALA A 292 -1.82 -2.73 0.45
CA ALA A 292 -2.12 -4.14 0.17
C ALA A 292 -3.52 -4.34 -0.42
N ARG A 293 -4.53 -3.64 0.10
CA ARG A 293 -5.90 -3.67 -0.46
C ARG A 293 -5.98 -3.11 -1.87
N GLN A 294 -5.30 -1.99 -2.16
CA GLN A 294 -5.29 -1.42 -3.51
C GLN A 294 -4.63 -2.37 -4.51
N ILE A 295 -3.52 -2.98 -4.15
CA ILE A 295 -2.84 -4.00 -4.97
C ILE A 295 -3.75 -5.21 -5.18
N ALA A 296 -4.41 -5.69 -4.12
CA ALA A 296 -5.34 -6.83 -4.21
C ALA A 296 -6.51 -6.58 -5.16
N ILE A 297 -7.14 -5.39 -5.08
CA ILE A 297 -8.23 -4.98 -5.98
C ILE A 297 -7.76 -4.90 -7.44
N ALA A 298 -6.55 -4.35 -7.67
CA ALA A 298 -5.99 -4.26 -9.01
C ALA A 298 -5.69 -5.65 -9.60
N LEU A 299 -5.13 -6.57 -8.82
CA LEU A 299 -4.90 -7.96 -9.22
C LEU A 299 -6.21 -8.68 -9.55
N GLU A 300 -7.24 -8.50 -8.72
CA GLU A 300 -8.55 -9.09 -8.97
C GLU A 300 -9.18 -8.56 -10.26
N ARG A 301 -9.09 -7.26 -10.51
CA ARG A 301 -9.57 -6.64 -11.75
C ARG A 301 -8.88 -7.24 -12.98
N VAL A 302 -7.55 -7.30 -12.97
CA VAL A 302 -6.77 -7.86 -14.09
C VAL A 302 -7.13 -9.32 -14.33
N HIS A 303 -7.23 -10.11 -13.28
CA HIS A 303 -7.65 -11.51 -13.37
C HIS A 303 -9.00 -11.70 -14.05
N TYR A 304 -10.02 -10.88 -13.68
CA TYR A 304 -11.32 -10.96 -14.34
C TYR A 304 -11.30 -10.48 -15.80
N VAL A 305 -10.45 -9.52 -16.13
CA VAL A 305 -10.26 -9.10 -17.53
C VAL A 305 -9.65 -10.24 -18.35
N GLU A 306 -8.64 -10.94 -17.81
CA GLU A 306 -8.03 -12.10 -18.45
C GLU A 306 -9.04 -13.22 -18.70
N ILE A 307 -9.85 -13.57 -17.68
CA ILE A 307 -10.92 -14.58 -17.83
C ILE A 307 -11.96 -14.14 -18.88
N ALA A 308 -12.38 -12.88 -18.85
CA ALA A 308 -13.35 -12.38 -19.82
C ALA A 308 -12.81 -12.41 -21.26
N GLN A 309 -11.56 -12.04 -21.46
CA GLN A 309 -10.90 -12.14 -22.77
C GLN A 309 -10.81 -13.58 -23.25
N GLN A 310 -10.43 -14.50 -22.39
CA GLN A 310 -10.36 -15.92 -22.71
C GLN A 310 -11.73 -16.47 -23.13
N ALA A 311 -12.78 -16.14 -22.38
CA ALA A 311 -14.15 -16.55 -22.70
C ALA A 311 -14.62 -15.97 -24.06
N VAL A 312 -14.26 -14.72 -24.39
CA VAL A 312 -14.59 -14.12 -25.70
C VAL A 312 -13.89 -14.87 -26.83
N VAL A 313 -12.59 -15.16 -26.69
CA VAL A 313 -11.82 -15.90 -27.69
C VAL A 313 -12.41 -17.30 -27.91
N GLU A 314 -12.79 -18.00 -26.84
CA GLU A 314 -13.39 -19.32 -26.90
C GLU A 314 -14.78 -19.28 -27.59
N MET A 315 -15.62 -18.31 -27.25
CA MET A 315 -16.90 -18.11 -27.92
C MET A 315 -16.76 -17.82 -29.41
N GLU A 316 -15.83 -16.94 -29.80
CA GLU A 316 -15.60 -16.62 -31.23
C GLU A 316 -15.03 -17.84 -31.99
N SER A 317 -14.14 -18.61 -31.37
CA SER A 317 -13.63 -19.87 -31.94
C SER A 317 -14.76 -20.87 -32.19
N GLU A 318 -15.65 -21.08 -31.20
CA GLU A 318 -16.81 -21.96 -31.36
C GLU A 318 -17.79 -21.44 -32.42
N ARG A 319 -18.01 -20.13 -32.49
CA ARG A 319 -18.87 -19.52 -33.51
C ARG A 319 -18.34 -19.71 -34.91
N LEU A 320 -17.03 -19.49 -35.11
CA LEU A 320 -16.36 -19.73 -36.37
C LEU A 320 -16.44 -21.20 -36.80
N ARG A 321 -16.17 -22.12 -35.88
CA ARG A 321 -16.28 -23.57 -36.12
C ARG A 321 -17.69 -23.95 -36.55
N ASN A 322 -18.71 -23.46 -35.88
CA ASN A 322 -20.12 -23.75 -36.23
C ASN A 322 -20.51 -23.16 -37.59
N ALA A 323 -20.04 -21.94 -37.91
CA ALA A 323 -20.28 -21.32 -39.21
C ALA A 323 -19.61 -22.08 -40.35
N LEU A 324 -18.37 -22.51 -40.16
CA LEU A 324 -17.63 -23.35 -41.14
C LEU A 324 -18.33 -24.70 -41.40
N LEU A 325 -18.77 -25.38 -40.33
CA LEU A 325 -19.48 -26.66 -40.47
C LEU A 325 -20.83 -26.48 -41.19
N ALA A 326 -21.55 -25.37 -40.95
CA ALA A 326 -22.78 -25.06 -41.68
C ALA A 326 -22.52 -24.79 -43.18
N ALA A 327 -21.51 -24.01 -43.50
CA ALA A 327 -21.12 -23.71 -44.88
C ALA A 327 -20.66 -24.97 -45.65
N ILE A 328 -19.80 -25.79 -45.06
CA ILE A 328 -19.32 -27.05 -45.66
C ILE A 328 -20.52 -27.99 -45.87
N SER A 329 -21.45 -28.08 -44.93
CA SER A 329 -22.70 -28.89 -45.09
C SER A 329 -23.47 -28.52 -46.33
N HIS A 330 -23.68 -27.20 -46.52
CA HIS A 330 -24.42 -26.69 -47.66
C HIS A 330 -23.68 -26.95 -48.98
N ASP A 331 -22.38 -26.62 -49.02
CA ASP A 331 -21.58 -26.68 -50.26
C ASP A 331 -21.30 -28.12 -50.73
N VAL A 332 -21.29 -29.09 -49.81
CA VAL A 332 -21.18 -30.51 -50.18
C VAL A 332 -22.56 -31.11 -50.58
N ARG A 333 -23.67 -30.71 -49.89
CA ARG A 333 -25.00 -31.26 -50.19
C ARG A 333 -25.48 -30.90 -51.59
N THR A 334 -25.20 -29.66 -52.03
CA THR A 334 -25.67 -29.15 -53.32
C THR A 334 -25.13 -30.00 -54.52
N PRO A 335 -23.85 -30.24 -54.69
CA PRO A 335 -23.32 -31.07 -55.80
C PRO A 335 -23.73 -32.54 -55.68
N LEU A 336 -23.83 -33.08 -54.44
CA LEU A 336 -24.31 -34.45 -54.25
C LEU A 336 -25.78 -34.62 -54.67
N THR A 337 -26.65 -33.68 -54.36
CA THR A 337 -28.03 -33.67 -54.76
C THR A 337 -28.16 -33.56 -56.29
N ALA A 338 -27.33 -32.72 -56.92
CA ALA A 338 -27.27 -32.60 -58.36
C ALA A 338 -26.81 -33.91 -59.05
N LEU A 339 -25.79 -34.59 -58.51
CA LEU A 339 -25.29 -35.88 -59.00
C LEU A 339 -26.36 -36.97 -58.92
N ILE A 340 -27.12 -37.05 -57.80
CA ILE A 340 -28.25 -37.98 -57.66
C ILE A 340 -29.33 -37.69 -58.69
N GLY A 341 -29.72 -36.42 -58.86
CA GLY A 341 -30.73 -36.00 -59.85
C GLY A 341 -30.34 -36.31 -61.28
N LEU A 342 -29.04 -36.08 -61.67
CA LEU A 342 -28.53 -36.41 -62.97
C LEU A 342 -28.50 -37.92 -63.24
N ALA A 343 -28.07 -38.70 -62.26
CA ALA A 343 -28.01 -40.16 -62.39
C ALA A 343 -29.44 -40.79 -62.43
N GLU A 344 -30.39 -40.26 -61.70
CA GLU A 344 -31.81 -40.66 -61.77
C GLU A 344 -32.44 -40.25 -63.12
N SER A 345 -32.15 -39.07 -63.65
CA SER A 345 -32.60 -38.61 -64.97
C SER A 345 -32.02 -39.47 -66.11
N LEU A 346 -30.76 -39.89 -66.00
CA LEU A 346 -30.13 -40.82 -66.94
C LEU A 346 -30.87 -42.15 -67.01
N LYS A 347 -31.36 -42.69 -65.90
CA LYS A 347 -32.16 -43.93 -65.83
C LYS A 347 -33.52 -43.84 -66.59
N GLN A 348 -34.05 -42.62 -66.73
CA GLN A 348 -35.31 -42.34 -67.44
C GLN A 348 -35.08 -41.87 -68.89
N SER A 349 -33.86 -41.88 -69.41
CA SER A 349 -33.53 -41.41 -70.77
C SER A 349 -34.13 -42.25 -71.86
N GLN A 350 -34.43 -41.61 -73.01
CA GLN A 350 -34.82 -42.30 -74.26
C GLN A 350 -33.78 -42.04 -75.38
N PRO A 351 -33.18 -43.08 -76.01
CA PRO A 351 -33.54 -44.50 -75.86
C PRO A 351 -33.06 -45.10 -74.54
N PRO A 352 -33.74 -46.20 -74.04
CA PRO A 352 -33.44 -46.80 -72.76
C PRO A 352 -31.94 -47.25 -72.70
N LEU A 353 -31.36 -47.09 -71.50
CA LEU A 353 -29.97 -47.48 -71.22
C LEU A 353 -29.78 -49.00 -71.44
N THR A 354 -28.59 -49.39 -71.85
CA THR A 354 -28.18 -50.82 -71.84
C THR A 354 -28.14 -51.31 -70.35
N ALA A 355 -28.19 -52.63 -70.18
CA ALA A 355 -28.19 -53.20 -68.82
C ALA A 355 -26.96 -52.78 -68.01
N ASP A 356 -25.79 -52.69 -68.66
CA ASP A 356 -24.53 -52.24 -68.01
C ASP A 356 -24.58 -50.72 -67.62
N GLN A 357 -25.10 -49.89 -68.53
CA GLN A 357 -25.27 -48.45 -68.25
C GLN A 357 -26.26 -48.18 -67.16
N ALA A 358 -27.37 -48.95 -67.11
CA ALA A 358 -28.35 -48.85 -66.03
C ALA A 358 -27.77 -49.25 -64.66
N GLY A 359 -26.90 -50.33 -64.68
CA GLY A 359 -26.14 -50.73 -63.47
C GLY A 359 -25.17 -49.67 -63.01
N MET A 360 -24.44 -48.99 -63.92
CA MET A 360 -23.55 -47.90 -63.56
C MET A 360 -24.29 -46.68 -63.00
N ALA A 361 -25.42 -46.28 -63.59
CA ALA A 361 -26.26 -45.18 -63.09
C ALA A 361 -26.83 -45.48 -61.68
N GLN A 362 -27.23 -46.73 -61.45
CA GLN A 362 -27.68 -47.14 -60.12
C GLN A 362 -26.56 -47.09 -59.09
N ALA A 363 -25.36 -47.59 -59.42
CA ALA A 363 -24.21 -47.50 -58.52
C ALA A 363 -23.82 -46.08 -58.20
N LEU A 364 -23.91 -45.13 -59.16
CA LEU A 364 -23.67 -43.71 -58.93
C LEU A 364 -24.70 -43.11 -57.91
N VAL A 365 -25.96 -43.44 -58.01
CA VAL A 365 -26.99 -42.96 -57.05
C VAL A 365 -26.69 -43.51 -55.66
N GLU A 366 -26.37 -44.80 -55.55
CA GLU A 366 -26.05 -45.43 -54.27
C GLU A 366 -24.84 -44.81 -53.60
N GLN A 367 -23.73 -44.62 -54.34
CA GLN A 367 -22.52 -43.99 -53.84
C GLN A 367 -22.73 -42.52 -53.43
N ALA A 368 -23.48 -41.76 -54.22
CA ALA A 368 -23.80 -40.37 -53.86
C ALA A 368 -24.68 -40.26 -52.61
N ARG A 369 -25.65 -41.18 -52.42
CA ARG A 369 -26.47 -41.27 -51.22
C ARG A 369 -25.65 -41.66 -49.97
N GLU A 370 -24.76 -42.65 -50.12
CA GLU A 370 -23.85 -43.08 -49.05
C GLU A 370 -22.92 -41.95 -48.61
N LEU A 371 -22.32 -41.23 -49.57
CA LEU A 371 -21.47 -40.08 -49.28
C LEU A 371 -22.23 -38.96 -48.58
N ASN A 372 -23.48 -38.69 -49.00
CA ASN A 372 -24.32 -37.70 -48.33
C ASN A 372 -24.67 -38.11 -46.90
N ALA A 373 -24.89 -39.38 -46.61
CA ALA A 373 -25.12 -39.91 -45.28
C ALA A 373 -23.86 -39.76 -44.39
N LEU A 374 -22.67 -40.12 -44.95
CA LEU A 374 -21.41 -39.96 -44.23
C LEU A 374 -21.11 -38.50 -43.87
N VAL A 375 -21.32 -37.56 -44.80
CA VAL A 375 -21.15 -36.14 -44.56
C VAL A 375 -22.11 -35.65 -43.48
N ASN A 376 -23.40 -36.03 -43.53
CA ASN A 376 -24.37 -35.63 -42.51
C ASN A 376 -23.99 -36.19 -41.13
N ASN A 377 -23.57 -37.48 -41.04
CA ASN A 377 -23.16 -38.10 -39.80
C ASN A 377 -21.91 -37.40 -39.20
N LEU A 378 -20.94 -37.05 -40.05
CA LEU A 378 -19.72 -36.33 -39.63
C LEU A 378 -20.06 -34.95 -39.08
N LEU A 379 -20.98 -34.23 -39.72
CA LEU A 379 -21.41 -32.90 -39.31
C LEU A 379 -22.27 -32.96 -38.02
N GLU A 380 -23.11 -33.97 -37.86
CA GLU A 380 -23.83 -34.22 -36.63
C GLU A 380 -22.88 -34.54 -35.47
N MET A 381 -21.89 -35.43 -35.71
CA MET A 381 -20.87 -35.74 -34.70
C MET A 381 -20.06 -34.50 -34.28
N ALA A 382 -19.68 -33.66 -35.23
CA ALA A 382 -19.00 -32.39 -34.94
C ALA A 382 -19.82 -31.41 -34.14
N ARG A 383 -21.16 -31.37 -34.38
CA ARG A 383 -22.14 -30.59 -33.60
C ARG A 383 -22.34 -31.14 -32.18
N LEU A 384 -22.37 -32.46 -32.03
CA LEU A 384 -22.46 -33.12 -30.73
C LEU A 384 -21.23 -32.82 -29.86
N GLN A 385 -20.04 -32.85 -30.47
CA GLN A 385 -18.78 -32.53 -29.77
C GLN A 385 -18.71 -31.08 -29.34
N SER A 386 -19.35 -30.14 -30.04
CA SER A 386 -19.41 -28.71 -29.66
C SER A 386 -20.46 -28.38 -28.58
N GLY A 387 -21.19 -29.36 -28.09
CA GLY A 387 -22.22 -29.16 -27.04
C GLY A 387 -23.47 -28.40 -27.50
N ALA A 388 -23.61 -28.10 -28.81
CA ALA A 388 -24.71 -27.31 -29.36
C ALA A 388 -26.00 -28.13 -29.59
N VAL A 389 -26.23 -29.20 -28.81
CA VAL A 389 -27.44 -30.04 -28.94
C VAL A 389 -28.51 -29.54 -27.99
N ASN A 390 -29.54 -28.92 -28.51
CA ASN A 390 -30.81 -28.68 -27.83
C ASN A 390 -31.60 -29.99 -27.75
N LEU A 391 -31.43 -30.72 -26.67
CA LEU A 391 -32.27 -31.87 -26.38
C LEU A 391 -33.71 -31.37 -26.08
N ARG A 392 -34.63 -31.56 -27.00
CA ARG A 392 -36.06 -31.45 -26.69
C ARG A 392 -36.45 -32.67 -25.86
N MET A 393 -36.61 -32.49 -24.57
CA MET A 393 -37.19 -33.47 -23.67
C MET A 393 -38.68 -33.33 -23.74
N ASP A 394 -39.38 -34.18 -24.50
CA ASP A 394 -40.83 -34.32 -24.46
C ASP A 394 -41.19 -35.50 -23.53
N TRP A 395 -42.13 -35.25 -22.63
CA TRP A 395 -42.67 -36.30 -21.77
C TRP A 395 -43.57 -37.19 -22.63
N GLN A 396 -43.30 -38.52 -22.67
CA GLN A 396 -44.22 -39.54 -23.17
C GLN A 396 -45.11 -40.04 -22.06
#